data_c51fd54a44a8440cb1f48e85fdf94884
#
_entry.id   c51fd54a44a8440cb1f48e85fdf94884
#
_cell.length_a   1.000
_cell.length_b   1.000
_cell.length_c   1.000
_cell.angle_alpha   90.00
_cell.angle_beta   90.00
_cell.angle_gamma   90.00
#
_symmetry.space_group_name_H-M   'P 1'
#
loop_
_entity.id
_entity.type
_entity.pdbx_description
1 polymer ?
#
loop_
_entity_poly.entity_id
_entity_poly.type
_entity_poly.pdbx_seq_one_letter_code
_entity_poly.pdbx_strand_id
1 'polypeptide(L)'
;MARRLGVQPPSIYKYFPSLMAISDELFLRGQSVHLAVMRNSMATADPELDALIVGLEASGRWLLANRAVAELLFWRPVPRFEPSPTAMAISQEMIDIQRAALVDAVTAGQLGPGADSDEAVFLISTLIIGVLSQAFANEPDLQWGTGRFTPLFPKLMRLLVAVYPPPS
;
A
#
# COMPACT_ATOMS: atom_id res chain seq x y z
N MET A 1 -10.53 -16.98 14.95
CA MET A 1 -10.46 -17.07 13.49
C MET A 1 -11.12 -18.34 12.92
N ALA A 2 -10.71 -19.54 13.30
CA ALA A 2 -11.27 -20.81 12.80
C ALA A 2 -12.80 -20.95 12.94
N ARG A 3 -13.40 -20.46 14.02
CA ARG A 3 -14.87 -20.51 14.25
C ARG A 3 -15.70 -19.71 13.23
N ARG A 4 -15.15 -18.65 12.62
CA ARG A 4 -15.84 -17.85 11.57
C ARG A 4 -15.87 -18.54 10.23
N LEU A 5 -14.97 -19.50 10.00
CA LEU A 5 -14.84 -20.22 8.72
C LEU A 5 -15.50 -21.62 8.78
N GLY A 6 -16.13 -22.00 9.90
CA GLY A 6 -16.72 -23.33 10.06
C GLY A 6 -15.71 -24.49 10.05
N VAL A 7 -14.42 -24.19 10.20
CA VAL A 7 -13.31 -25.15 10.12
C VAL A 7 -12.80 -25.43 11.53
N GLN A 8 -12.63 -26.70 11.87
CA GLN A 8 -12.04 -27.11 13.16
C GLN A 8 -10.57 -26.69 13.22
N PRO A 9 -10.07 -26.10 14.34
CA PRO A 9 -8.69 -25.66 14.47
C PRO A 9 -7.62 -26.69 14.05
N PRO A 10 -7.77 -28.00 14.34
CA PRO A 10 -6.79 -29.00 13.90
C PRO A 10 -6.64 -29.14 12.39
N SER A 11 -7.66 -28.79 11.59
CA SER A 11 -7.61 -28.96 10.14
C SER A 11 -6.71 -27.93 9.44
N ILE A 12 -6.53 -26.74 10.03
CA ILE A 12 -5.65 -25.69 9.48
C ILE A 12 -4.18 -26.12 9.63
N TYR A 13 -3.81 -26.68 10.78
CA TYR A 13 -2.44 -27.13 11.03
C TYR A 13 -2.02 -28.36 10.21
N LYS A 14 -2.96 -29.03 9.54
CA LYS A 14 -2.64 -30.06 8.54
C LYS A 14 -1.95 -29.45 7.30
N TYR A 15 -2.25 -28.21 6.99
CA TYR A 15 -1.74 -27.53 5.78
C TYR A 15 -0.63 -26.52 6.10
N PHE A 16 -0.60 -25.99 7.34
CA PHE A 16 0.37 -25.01 7.77
C PHE A 16 1.03 -25.46 9.08
N PRO A 17 2.37 -25.57 9.10
CA PRO A 17 3.09 -26.09 10.27
C PRO A 17 3.05 -25.17 11.49
N SER A 18 2.74 -23.87 11.29
CA SER A 18 2.75 -22.87 12.38
C SER A 18 1.88 -21.65 12.04
N LEU A 19 1.60 -20.84 13.07
CA LEU A 19 0.97 -19.52 12.89
C LEU A 19 1.83 -18.60 11.99
N MET A 20 3.16 -18.68 12.11
CA MET A 20 4.08 -17.90 11.29
C MET A 20 3.94 -18.26 9.81
N ALA A 21 3.83 -19.56 9.48
CA ALA A 21 3.61 -20.01 8.10
C ALA A 21 2.26 -19.54 7.54
N ILE A 22 1.22 -19.50 8.35
CA ILE A 22 -0.08 -18.91 7.96
C ILE A 22 0.06 -17.41 7.72
N SER A 23 0.75 -16.71 8.61
CA SER A 23 0.96 -15.26 8.49
C SER A 23 1.78 -14.91 7.26
N ASP A 24 2.80 -15.70 6.93
CA ASP A 24 3.65 -15.48 5.76
C ASP A 24 2.86 -15.69 4.46
N GLU A 25 2.08 -16.76 4.37
CA GLU A 25 1.22 -17.01 3.21
C GLU A 25 0.16 -15.91 3.02
N LEU A 26 -0.45 -15.44 4.13
CA LEU A 26 -1.41 -14.33 4.07
C LEU A 26 -0.73 -13.01 3.68
N PHE A 27 0.48 -12.77 4.17
CA PHE A 27 1.27 -11.61 3.80
C PHE A 27 1.63 -11.65 2.31
N LEU A 28 2.17 -12.77 1.83
CA LEU A 28 2.51 -12.97 0.42
C LEU A 28 1.30 -12.73 -0.49
N ARG A 29 0.17 -13.37 -0.20
CA ARG A 29 -1.07 -13.20 -0.98
C ARG A 29 -1.59 -11.78 -0.91
N GLY A 30 -1.59 -11.18 0.27
CA GLY A 30 -2.02 -9.81 0.48
C GLY A 30 -1.19 -8.84 -0.35
N GLN A 31 0.13 -8.95 -0.30
CA GLN A 31 1.03 -8.11 -1.10
C GLN A 31 0.86 -8.34 -2.60
N SER A 32 0.70 -9.60 -3.04
CA SER A 32 0.51 -9.90 -4.47
C SER A 32 -0.77 -9.27 -5.02
N VAL A 33 -1.89 -9.34 -4.29
CA VAL A 33 -3.14 -8.70 -4.70
C VAL A 33 -3.00 -7.18 -4.66
N HIS A 34 -2.40 -6.63 -3.61
CA HIS A 34 -2.16 -5.20 -3.46
C HIS A 34 -1.32 -4.63 -4.61
N LEU A 35 -0.22 -5.30 -4.96
CA LEU A 35 0.61 -4.96 -6.10
C LEU A 35 -0.17 -5.00 -7.42
N ALA A 36 -0.97 -6.04 -7.64
CA ALA A 36 -1.80 -6.15 -8.83
C ALA A 36 -2.84 -5.03 -8.94
N VAL A 37 -3.47 -4.64 -7.84
CA VAL A 37 -4.42 -3.51 -7.80
C VAL A 37 -3.72 -2.22 -8.20
N MET A 38 -2.57 -1.92 -7.63
CA MET A 38 -1.80 -0.72 -7.95
C MET A 38 -1.40 -0.73 -9.43
N ARG A 39 -0.75 -1.79 -9.90
CA ARG A 39 -0.25 -1.93 -11.27
C ARG A 39 -1.36 -1.80 -12.32
N ASN A 40 -2.48 -2.49 -12.12
CA ASN A 40 -3.60 -2.45 -13.04
C ASN A 40 -4.24 -1.06 -13.09
N SER A 41 -4.32 -0.35 -11.97
CA SER A 41 -4.88 1.00 -11.92
C SER A 41 -3.93 2.02 -12.59
N MET A 42 -2.63 1.92 -12.36
CA MET A 42 -1.63 2.75 -13.06
C MET A 42 -1.74 2.62 -14.59
N ALA A 43 -1.96 1.41 -15.08
CA ALA A 43 -2.09 1.13 -16.52
C ALA A 43 -3.33 1.77 -17.19
N THR A 44 -4.29 2.31 -16.42
CA THR A 44 -5.50 2.95 -16.94
C THR A 44 -5.44 4.48 -16.94
N ALA A 45 -4.39 5.06 -16.40
CA ALA A 45 -4.20 6.51 -16.27
C ALA A 45 -3.23 7.03 -17.32
N ASP A 46 -3.18 8.35 -17.47
CA ASP A 46 -2.09 9.00 -18.21
C ASP A 46 -0.75 8.69 -17.53
N PRO A 47 0.33 8.58 -18.31
CA PRO A 47 1.62 8.13 -17.77
C PRO A 47 2.20 9.09 -16.71
N GLU A 48 3.27 8.66 -16.05
CA GLU A 48 4.10 9.37 -15.08
C GLU A 48 3.34 9.66 -13.76
N LEU A 49 3.20 10.95 -13.38
CA LEU A 49 2.64 11.36 -12.08
C LEU A 49 1.17 10.96 -11.92
N ASP A 50 0.37 11.06 -12.96
CA ASP A 50 -1.06 10.70 -12.89
C ASP A 50 -1.23 9.20 -12.69
N ALA A 51 -0.44 8.36 -13.37
CA ALA A 51 -0.43 6.92 -13.14
C ALA A 51 -0.07 6.59 -11.70
N LEU A 52 0.94 7.24 -11.14
CA LEU A 52 1.33 7.06 -9.74
C LEU A 52 0.18 7.43 -8.80
N ILE A 53 -0.45 8.59 -8.97
CA ILE A 53 -1.55 9.06 -8.12
C ILE A 53 -2.74 8.09 -8.19
N VAL A 54 -3.13 7.65 -9.38
CA VAL A 54 -4.24 6.70 -9.57
C VAL A 54 -3.92 5.35 -8.95
N GLY A 55 -2.68 4.85 -9.10
CA GLY A 55 -2.23 3.62 -8.47
C GLY A 55 -2.25 3.68 -6.94
N LEU A 56 -1.77 4.79 -6.38
CA LEU A 56 -1.77 5.03 -4.93
C LEU A 56 -3.18 5.17 -4.36
N GLU A 57 -4.08 5.85 -5.07
CA GLU A 57 -5.49 5.95 -4.65
C GLU A 57 -6.18 4.59 -4.66
N ALA A 58 -5.98 3.80 -5.71
CA ALA A 58 -6.53 2.46 -5.81
C ALA A 58 -5.99 1.53 -4.72
N SER A 59 -4.68 1.64 -4.44
CA SER A 59 -4.00 0.97 -3.33
C SER A 59 -4.65 1.33 -1.98
N GLY A 60 -4.79 2.61 -1.68
CA GLY A 60 -5.41 3.09 -0.44
C GLY A 60 -6.85 2.63 -0.28
N ARG A 61 -7.64 2.71 -1.35
CA ARG A 61 -9.03 2.22 -1.40
C ARG A 61 -9.13 0.72 -1.12
N TRP A 62 -8.26 -0.07 -1.74
CA TRP A 62 -8.22 -1.51 -1.53
C TRP A 62 -7.80 -1.87 -0.10
N LEU A 63 -6.77 -1.20 0.44
CA LEU A 63 -6.31 -1.41 1.81
C LEU A 63 -7.40 -1.07 2.83
N LEU A 64 -8.13 0.03 2.62
CA LEU A 64 -9.25 0.40 3.49
C LEU A 64 -10.35 -0.67 3.49
N ALA A 65 -10.68 -1.21 2.32
CA ALA A 65 -11.68 -2.27 2.17
C ALA A 65 -11.21 -3.63 2.71
N ASN A 66 -9.89 -3.84 2.82
CA ASN A 66 -9.28 -5.10 3.27
C ASN A 66 -8.47 -4.89 4.56
N ARG A 67 -9.07 -4.27 5.56
CA ARG A 67 -8.44 -3.83 6.82
C ARG A 67 -7.55 -4.91 7.47
N ALA A 68 -8.04 -6.14 7.62
CA ALA A 68 -7.27 -7.20 8.26
C ALA A 68 -5.97 -7.54 7.50
N VAL A 69 -6.00 -7.42 6.17
CA VAL A 69 -4.81 -7.57 5.33
C VAL A 69 -3.89 -6.36 5.50
N ALA A 70 -4.43 -5.15 5.43
CA ALA A 70 -3.66 -3.93 5.65
C ALA A 70 -2.94 -3.95 7.00
N GLU A 71 -3.63 -4.35 8.08
CA GLU A 71 -3.04 -4.50 9.41
C GLU A 71 -1.87 -5.50 9.39
N LEU A 72 -2.01 -6.64 8.72
CA LEU A 72 -0.93 -7.63 8.60
C LEU A 72 0.27 -7.07 7.82
N LEU A 73 0.02 -6.35 6.72
CA LEU A 73 1.08 -5.84 5.85
C LEU A 73 1.91 -4.73 6.51
N PHE A 74 1.26 -3.79 7.20
CA PHE A 74 1.90 -2.55 7.65
C PHE A 74 2.13 -2.48 9.17
N TRP A 75 1.26 -3.09 9.99
CA TRP A 75 1.39 -3.03 11.46
C TRP A 75 1.87 -4.34 12.08
N ARG A 76 1.92 -5.43 11.32
CA ARG A 76 2.46 -6.74 11.74
C ARG A 76 1.99 -7.16 13.13
N PRO A 77 0.67 -7.33 13.35
CA PRO A 77 0.11 -7.55 14.68
C PRO A 77 0.46 -8.91 15.29
N VAL A 78 1.07 -9.82 14.52
CA VAL A 78 1.52 -11.13 15.00
C VAL A 78 2.92 -10.97 15.62
N PRO A 79 3.08 -11.21 16.94
CA PRO A 79 4.37 -11.03 17.59
C PRO A 79 5.47 -11.90 16.96
N ARG A 80 6.65 -11.28 16.73
CA ARG A 80 7.82 -11.91 16.10
C ARG A 80 7.60 -12.42 14.67
N PHE A 81 6.54 -12.01 14.01
CA PHE A 81 6.36 -12.35 12.60
C PHE A 81 7.32 -11.53 11.74
N GLU A 82 8.15 -12.23 10.99
CA GLU A 82 9.01 -11.68 9.96
C GLU A 82 8.60 -12.33 8.63
N PRO A 83 8.20 -11.53 7.63
CA PRO A 83 7.88 -12.07 6.32
C PRO A 83 9.11 -12.74 5.68
N SER A 84 8.87 -13.83 4.96
CA SER A 84 9.92 -14.53 4.21
C SER A 84 10.55 -13.63 3.14
N PRO A 85 11.79 -13.94 2.69
CA PRO A 85 12.41 -13.22 1.57
C PRO A 85 11.52 -13.17 0.32
N THR A 86 10.79 -14.23 0.02
CA THR A 86 9.85 -14.30 -1.12
C THR A 86 8.69 -13.31 -0.93
N ALA A 87 8.12 -13.24 0.27
CA ALA A 87 7.06 -12.30 0.58
C ALA A 87 7.55 -10.84 0.57
N MET A 88 8.78 -10.60 1.05
CA MET A 88 9.41 -9.27 1.01
C MET A 88 9.78 -8.82 -0.40
N ALA A 89 10.09 -9.73 -1.31
CA ALA A 89 10.37 -9.37 -2.71
C ALA A 89 9.18 -8.69 -3.40
N ILE A 90 7.95 -9.09 -3.08
CA ILE A 90 6.74 -8.42 -3.59
C ILE A 90 6.62 -6.99 -3.02
N SER A 91 6.97 -6.79 -1.75
CA SER A 91 7.00 -5.45 -1.16
C SER A 91 8.06 -4.56 -1.83
N GLN A 92 9.21 -5.12 -2.16
CA GLN A 92 10.26 -4.41 -2.89
C GLN A 92 9.80 -4.03 -4.30
N GLU A 93 9.13 -4.94 -5.01
CA GLU A 93 8.55 -4.65 -6.33
C GLU A 93 7.55 -3.49 -6.29
N MET A 94 6.75 -3.37 -5.22
CA MET A 94 5.85 -2.24 -5.00
C MET A 94 6.62 -0.91 -4.89
N ILE A 95 7.74 -0.91 -4.16
CA ILE A 95 8.62 0.26 -4.02
C ILE A 95 9.24 0.62 -5.37
N ASP A 96 9.70 -0.37 -6.12
CA ASP A 96 10.37 -0.18 -7.41
C ASP A 96 9.43 0.42 -8.47
N ILE A 97 8.16 0.01 -8.48
CA ILE A 97 7.14 0.60 -9.37
C ILE A 97 6.89 2.07 -9.02
N GLN A 98 6.78 2.40 -7.74
CA GLN A 98 6.60 3.79 -7.30
C GLN A 98 7.82 4.64 -7.68
N ARG A 99 9.03 4.11 -7.45
CA ARG A 99 10.27 4.80 -7.83
C ARG A 99 10.34 5.03 -9.34
N ALA A 100 10.02 4.03 -10.15
CA ALA A 100 10.01 4.17 -11.61
C ALA A 100 9.07 5.29 -12.06
N ALA A 101 7.84 5.32 -11.53
CA ALA A 101 6.88 6.39 -11.85
C ALA A 101 7.36 7.79 -11.42
N LEU A 102 8.08 7.90 -10.30
CA LEU A 102 8.68 9.17 -9.87
C LEU A 102 9.83 9.59 -10.80
N VAL A 103 10.69 8.66 -11.22
CA VAL A 103 11.75 8.92 -12.21
C VAL A 103 11.14 9.42 -13.53
N ASP A 104 10.07 8.78 -13.99
CA ASP A 104 9.37 9.18 -15.21
C ASP A 104 8.75 10.59 -15.06
N ALA A 105 8.12 10.89 -13.90
CA ALA A 105 7.55 12.21 -13.61
C ALA A 105 8.62 13.33 -13.54
N VAL A 106 9.81 13.03 -13.01
CA VAL A 106 10.94 13.98 -13.04
C VAL A 106 11.43 14.18 -14.45
N THR A 107 11.57 13.10 -15.22
CA THR A 107 12.02 13.16 -16.62
C THR A 107 11.04 13.95 -17.49
N ALA A 108 9.74 13.82 -17.25
CA ALA A 108 8.69 14.58 -17.93
C ALA A 108 8.55 16.02 -17.41
N GLY A 109 9.32 16.44 -16.40
CA GLY A 109 9.26 17.78 -15.83
C GLY A 109 8.00 18.05 -15.00
N GLN A 110 7.27 17.02 -14.58
CA GLN A 110 6.09 17.12 -13.72
C GLN A 110 6.48 17.27 -12.25
N LEU A 111 7.65 16.76 -11.86
CA LEU A 111 8.27 16.92 -10.56
C LEU A 111 9.70 17.44 -10.70
N GLY A 112 10.17 18.12 -9.67
CA GLY A 112 11.53 18.63 -9.58
C GLY A 112 12.56 17.60 -9.14
N PRO A 113 13.86 17.97 -9.21
CA PRO A 113 14.96 17.11 -8.78
C PRO A 113 14.80 16.63 -7.33
N GLY A 114 15.15 15.38 -7.08
CA GLY A 114 15.04 14.74 -5.77
C GLY A 114 13.74 13.97 -5.56
N ALA A 115 12.70 14.18 -6.40
CA ALA A 115 11.48 13.36 -6.36
C ALA A 115 11.74 11.90 -6.79
N ASP A 116 12.83 11.62 -7.48
CA ASP A 116 13.30 10.30 -7.89
C ASP A 116 14.12 9.57 -6.82
N SER A 117 14.13 10.09 -5.58
CA SER A 117 14.88 9.54 -4.44
C SER A 117 14.07 8.53 -3.62
N ASP A 118 14.78 7.72 -2.82
CA ASP A 118 14.16 6.86 -1.81
C ASP A 118 13.37 7.66 -0.76
N GLU A 119 13.82 8.87 -0.44
CA GLU A 119 13.13 9.77 0.49
C GLU A 119 11.71 10.10 -0.03
N ALA A 120 11.55 10.40 -1.31
CA ALA A 120 10.25 10.70 -1.91
C ALA A 120 9.31 9.46 -1.86
N VAL A 121 9.83 8.26 -2.13
CA VAL A 121 9.05 7.01 -1.99
C VAL A 121 8.61 6.79 -0.54
N PHE A 122 9.50 7.01 0.43
CA PHE A 122 9.15 6.88 1.85
C PHE A 122 8.18 7.96 2.32
N LEU A 123 8.30 9.18 1.80
CA LEU A 123 7.35 10.27 2.07
C LEU A 123 5.94 9.86 1.62
N ILE A 124 5.77 9.40 0.38
CA ILE A 124 4.50 8.94 -0.17
C ILE A 124 3.92 7.80 0.70
N SER A 125 4.73 6.79 0.99
CA SER A 125 4.31 5.65 1.81
C SER A 125 3.84 6.10 3.20
N THR A 126 4.58 7.02 3.83
CA THR A 126 4.24 7.57 5.14
C THR A 126 2.91 8.34 5.11
N LEU A 127 2.68 9.15 4.07
CA LEU A 127 1.44 9.90 3.91
C LEU A 127 0.23 8.97 3.77
N ILE A 128 0.31 7.94 2.94
CA ILE A 128 -0.78 6.99 2.72
C ILE A 128 -1.07 6.18 3.99
N ILE A 129 -0.03 5.64 4.62
CA ILE A 129 -0.19 4.88 5.86
C ILE A 129 -0.73 5.76 6.98
N GLY A 130 -0.33 7.03 7.03
CA GLY A 130 -0.89 8.01 7.95
C GLY A 130 -2.41 8.20 7.77
N VAL A 131 -2.88 8.38 6.52
CA VAL A 131 -4.32 8.47 6.22
C VAL A 131 -5.05 7.20 6.63
N LEU A 132 -4.54 6.03 6.27
CA LEU A 132 -5.15 4.75 6.62
C LEU A 132 -5.19 4.52 8.13
N SER A 133 -4.10 4.83 8.84
CA SER A 133 -4.06 4.73 10.31
C SER A 133 -5.14 5.58 10.97
N GLN A 134 -5.30 6.81 10.53
CA GLN A 134 -6.33 7.71 11.04
C GLN A 134 -7.74 7.22 10.69
N ALA A 135 -7.96 6.77 9.47
CA ALA A 135 -9.25 6.23 9.04
C ALA A 135 -9.60 4.96 9.84
N PHE A 136 -8.68 4.03 10.00
CA PHE A 136 -8.92 2.80 10.78
C PHE A 136 -9.19 3.05 12.25
N ALA A 137 -8.51 4.04 12.85
CA ALA A 137 -8.67 4.35 14.27
C ALA A 137 -9.97 5.11 14.57
N ASN A 138 -10.37 6.02 13.69
CA ASN A 138 -11.41 6.99 13.99
C ASN A 138 -12.68 6.83 13.15
N GLU A 139 -12.61 6.15 12.00
CA GLU A 139 -13.69 6.04 11.02
C GLU A 139 -13.73 4.64 10.38
N PRO A 140 -13.80 3.54 11.18
CA PRO A 140 -13.56 2.17 10.72
C PRO A 140 -14.59 1.66 9.69
N ASP A 141 -15.77 2.27 9.64
CA ASP A 141 -16.89 1.82 8.79
C ASP A 141 -17.08 2.70 7.54
N LEU A 142 -16.24 3.73 7.37
CA LEU A 142 -16.36 4.65 6.24
C LEU A 142 -15.64 4.11 4.99
N GLN A 143 -16.18 4.49 3.85
CA GLN A 143 -15.58 4.19 2.55
C GLN A 143 -14.54 5.23 2.16
N TRP A 144 -13.63 4.86 1.28
CA TRP A 144 -12.66 5.78 0.69
C TRP A 144 -13.38 6.97 0.00
N GLY A 145 -12.83 8.16 0.21
CA GLY A 145 -13.40 9.41 -0.30
C GLY A 145 -14.49 9.99 0.60
N THR A 146 -14.80 9.35 1.74
CA THR A 146 -15.76 9.85 2.73
C THR A 146 -15.08 10.08 4.08
N GLY A 147 -15.75 10.78 4.99
CA GLY A 147 -15.20 11.11 6.30
C GLY A 147 -14.19 12.24 6.28
N ARG A 148 -13.28 12.26 7.24
CA ARG A 148 -12.33 13.34 7.47
C ARG A 148 -10.95 13.09 6.87
N PHE A 149 -10.51 11.82 6.77
CA PHE A 149 -9.13 11.47 6.49
C PHE A 149 -8.89 11.09 5.03
N THR A 150 -9.67 10.16 4.47
CA THR A 150 -9.45 9.71 3.09
C THR A 150 -9.69 10.79 2.03
N PRO A 151 -10.60 11.78 2.21
CA PRO A 151 -10.72 12.92 1.31
C PRO A 151 -9.50 13.86 1.29
N LEU A 152 -8.55 13.68 2.21
CA LEU A 152 -7.30 14.45 2.22
C LEU A 152 -6.29 13.95 1.18
N PHE A 153 -6.45 12.74 0.66
CA PHE A 153 -5.48 12.14 -0.27
C PHE A 153 -5.09 13.06 -1.44
N PRO A 154 -6.02 13.72 -2.18
CA PRO A 154 -5.62 14.61 -3.26
C PRO A 154 -4.82 15.84 -2.77
N LYS A 155 -5.04 16.28 -1.52
CA LYS A 155 -4.26 17.37 -0.91
C LYS A 155 -2.85 16.91 -0.58
N LEU A 156 -2.70 15.68 -0.09
CA LEU A 156 -1.39 15.10 0.20
C LEU A 156 -0.54 14.92 -1.05
N MET A 157 -1.14 14.56 -2.18
CA MET A 157 -0.43 14.50 -3.46
C MET A 157 0.03 15.89 -3.93
N ARG A 158 -0.76 16.94 -3.66
CA ARG A 158 -0.29 18.32 -3.90
C ARG A 158 0.87 18.74 -2.99
N LEU A 159 0.97 18.21 -1.78
CA LEU A 159 2.13 18.44 -0.93
C LEU A 159 3.39 17.80 -1.50
N LEU A 160 3.30 16.62 -2.11
CA LEU A 160 4.43 16.03 -2.83
C LEU A 160 4.94 16.97 -3.93
N VAL A 161 4.04 17.51 -4.76
CA VAL A 161 4.41 18.48 -5.82
C VAL A 161 4.98 19.77 -5.22
N ALA A 162 4.49 20.21 -4.06
CA ALA A 162 5.01 21.40 -3.39
C ALA A 162 6.41 21.20 -2.79
N VAL A 163 6.73 19.96 -2.36
CA VAL A 163 8.09 19.60 -1.88
C VAL A 163 9.08 19.46 -3.04
N TYR A 164 8.62 18.93 -4.16
CA TYR A 164 9.41 18.73 -5.37
C TYR A 164 8.79 19.49 -6.55
N PRO A 165 8.83 20.82 -6.55
CA PRO A 165 8.15 21.61 -7.58
C PRO A 165 8.78 21.39 -8.96
N PRO A 166 7.95 21.38 -10.04
CA PRO A 166 8.45 21.31 -11.40
C PRO A 166 9.51 22.37 -11.68
N PRO A 167 10.49 22.10 -12.53
CA PRO A 167 11.45 23.11 -12.98
C PRO A 167 10.73 24.25 -13.69
N SER A 168 11.23 25.47 -13.51
CA SER A 168 10.70 26.71 -14.10
C SER A 168 10.83 26.74 -15.59
#